data_c5100951ef2727ca2f0ce4b0ecccc6fe
#
_entry.id   c5100951ef2727ca2f0ce4b0ecccc6fe
#
_cell.length_a   1.000
_cell.length_b   1.000
_cell.length_c   1.000
_cell.angle_alpha   90.00
_cell.angle_beta   90.00
_cell.angle_gamma   90.00
#
_symmetry.space_group_name_H-M   'P 1'
#
loop_
_entity.id
_entity.type
_entity.pdbx_description
1 polymer ?
#
loop_
_entity_poly.entity_id
_entity_poly.type
_entity_poly.pdbx_seq_one_letter_code
_entity_poly.pdbx_strand_id
1 'polypeptide(L)'
;MGQNNLLRIISLVAFLALAGVSCWATQESLHLLLPSWPSVLCWVVTIAFFVIASWGTKLIVDSMNQNVYIEKRGTKFICGILVVLVFWLLFSMPTNTHTFFYRNAISGIAASDITTTKTYLDQLRNNTVTEKKIQDKQNEISNKVWSKFGELEAEIENDANPGFGPNAKRILAEFADLLQVKEIQPLSYNGTSQQQRSKLINAYRGKIKTLLDTRLTNVRNSMLAPDESTYKKQATADWKNLDLFETAINDGSADLNNADDVNELNGRLVKSYSTIKNYNQYIEFQDGDREQYVPSEGEAVTKVKRMLSVFDVWKGFLSGKYRGHGLIIWVLLSVLVDVGAFIFFDIAFKKE
;
A
#
# COMPACT_ATOMS: atom_id res chain seq x y z
N MET A 1 -55.21 17.81 -20.14
CA MET A 1 -54.02 18.29 -19.44
C MET A 1 -53.09 18.89 -20.48
N GLY A 2 -52.78 20.18 -20.41
CA GLY A 2 -51.98 20.82 -21.45
C GLY A 2 -50.55 20.26 -21.47
N GLN A 3 -49.93 20.27 -22.63
CA GLN A 3 -48.54 19.76 -22.87
C GLN A 3 -47.53 20.35 -21.87
N ASN A 4 -47.72 21.58 -21.42
CA ASN A 4 -46.91 22.27 -20.41
C ASN A 4 -46.99 21.61 -19.03
N ASN A 5 -48.17 21.09 -18.62
CA ASN A 5 -48.28 20.42 -17.31
C ASN A 5 -47.56 19.05 -17.28
N LEU A 6 -47.58 18.32 -18.41
CA LEU A 6 -46.87 17.05 -18.51
C LEU A 6 -45.35 17.27 -18.43
N LEU A 7 -44.83 18.27 -19.16
CA LEU A 7 -43.41 18.61 -19.12
C LEU A 7 -42.94 19.00 -17.70
N ARG A 8 -43.72 19.80 -16.97
CA ARG A 8 -43.45 20.19 -15.58
C ARG A 8 -43.43 18.99 -14.65
N ILE A 9 -44.35 18.03 -14.79
CA ILE A 9 -44.37 16.81 -13.97
C ILE A 9 -43.15 15.95 -14.24
N ILE A 10 -42.80 15.74 -15.51
CA ILE A 10 -41.63 14.97 -15.90
C ILE A 10 -40.33 15.64 -15.35
N SER A 11 -40.23 16.96 -15.47
CA SER A 11 -39.10 17.72 -14.96
C SER A 11 -38.99 17.67 -13.43
N LEU A 12 -40.11 17.69 -12.73
CA LEU A 12 -40.13 17.52 -11.27
C LEU A 12 -39.65 16.13 -10.86
N VAL A 13 -40.08 15.08 -11.55
CA VAL A 13 -39.64 13.70 -11.28
C VAL A 13 -38.13 13.57 -11.57
N ALA A 14 -37.66 14.10 -12.69
CA ALA A 14 -36.26 14.08 -13.05
C ALA A 14 -35.39 14.86 -12.05
N PHE A 15 -35.84 16.05 -11.61
CA PHE A 15 -35.19 16.82 -10.55
C PHE A 15 -35.06 16.02 -9.24
N LEU A 16 -36.16 15.44 -8.77
CA LEU A 16 -36.18 14.66 -7.54
C LEU A 16 -35.26 13.44 -7.63
N ALA A 17 -35.21 12.78 -8.79
CA ALA A 17 -34.32 11.64 -9.01
C ALA A 17 -32.82 12.06 -8.93
N LEU A 18 -32.43 13.11 -9.66
CA LEU A 18 -31.05 13.60 -9.67
C LEU A 18 -30.62 14.19 -8.32
N ALA A 19 -31.52 14.98 -7.69
CA ALA A 19 -31.28 15.50 -6.34
C ALA A 19 -31.17 14.38 -5.31
N GLY A 20 -31.95 13.32 -5.45
CA GLY A 20 -31.87 12.13 -4.61
C GLY A 20 -30.53 11.41 -4.74
N VAL A 21 -30.02 11.24 -5.98
CA VAL A 21 -28.69 10.66 -6.24
C VAL A 21 -27.58 11.51 -5.62
N SER A 22 -27.63 12.84 -5.83
CA SER A 22 -26.64 13.77 -5.28
C SER A 22 -26.69 13.80 -3.74
N CYS A 23 -27.90 13.80 -3.16
CA CYS A 23 -28.09 13.74 -1.72
C CYS A 23 -27.56 12.44 -1.11
N TRP A 24 -27.84 11.29 -1.74
CA TRP A 24 -27.32 10.00 -1.33
C TRP A 24 -25.78 9.96 -1.40
N ALA A 25 -25.18 10.41 -2.50
CA ALA A 25 -23.74 10.41 -2.67
C ALA A 25 -23.04 11.34 -1.67
N THR A 26 -23.61 12.49 -1.36
CA THR A 26 -23.10 13.41 -0.33
C THR A 26 -23.18 12.78 1.07
N GLN A 27 -24.31 12.16 1.41
CA GLN A 27 -24.49 11.49 2.70
C GLN A 27 -23.50 10.34 2.89
N GLU A 28 -23.32 9.52 1.87
CA GLU A 28 -22.39 8.39 1.87
C GLU A 28 -20.94 8.88 2.10
N SER A 29 -20.52 9.89 1.33
CA SER A 29 -19.20 10.51 1.48
C SER A 29 -18.97 11.09 2.87
N LEU A 30 -20.01 11.70 3.46
CA LEU A 30 -19.97 12.26 4.81
C LEU A 30 -19.87 11.15 5.87
N HIS A 31 -20.59 10.06 5.69
CA HIS A 31 -20.53 8.90 6.60
C HIS A 31 -19.17 8.19 6.55
N LEU A 32 -18.57 8.05 5.36
CA LEU A 32 -17.21 7.53 5.22
C LEU A 32 -16.16 8.43 5.89
N LEU A 33 -16.34 9.75 5.81
CA LEU A 33 -15.43 10.72 6.44
C LEU A 33 -15.58 10.74 7.97
N LEU A 34 -16.81 10.56 8.48
CA LEU A 34 -17.19 10.65 9.88
C LEU A 34 -17.83 9.34 10.39
N PRO A 35 -17.06 8.25 10.46
CA PRO A 35 -17.61 6.92 10.77
C PRO A 35 -18.20 6.82 12.17
N SER A 36 -17.85 7.73 13.10
CA SER A 36 -18.45 7.82 14.43
C SER A 36 -19.85 8.46 14.45
N TRP A 37 -20.27 9.08 13.34
CA TRP A 37 -21.59 9.69 13.24
C TRP A 37 -22.62 8.66 12.79
N PRO A 38 -23.78 8.58 13.48
CA PRO A 38 -24.88 7.76 12.98
C PRO A 38 -25.28 8.18 11.56
N SER A 39 -25.57 7.22 10.68
CA SER A 39 -26.00 7.48 9.29
C SER A 39 -27.17 8.45 9.23
N VAL A 40 -28.12 8.35 10.17
CA VAL A 40 -29.27 9.28 10.27
C VAL A 40 -28.82 10.73 10.42
N LEU A 41 -27.77 11.00 11.22
CA LEU A 41 -27.25 12.37 11.39
C LEU A 41 -26.63 12.89 10.09
N CYS A 42 -25.91 12.06 9.37
CA CYS A 42 -25.37 12.41 8.06
C CYS A 42 -26.50 12.76 7.07
N TRP A 43 -27.62 12.01 7.07
CA TRP A 43 -28.81 12.33 6.29
C TRP A 43 -29.43 13.67 6.67
N VAL A 44 -29.62 13.95 7.95
CA VAL A 44 -30.19 15.22 8.43
C VAL A 44 -29.35 16.41 7.97
N VAL A 45 -28.03 16.34 8.16
CA VAL A 45 -27.10 17.40 7.71
C VAL A 45 -27.15 17.58 6.20
N THR A 46 -27.10 16.49 5.44
CA THR A 46 -27.15 16.53 3.99
C THR A 46 -28.46 17.16 3.49
N ILE A 47 -29.60 16.73 4.00
CA ILE A 47 -30.91 17.30 3.64
C ILE A 47 -30.97 18.80 3.96
N ALA A 48 -30.47 19.23 5.13
CA ALA A 48 -30.44 20.63 5.50
C ALA A 48 -29.64 21.48 4.49
N PHE A 49 -28.48 21.01 4.05
CA PHE A 49 -27.67 21.68 3.03
C PHE A 49 -28.38 21.73 1.67
N PHE A 50 -29.07 20.65 1.27
CA PHE A 50 -29.84 20.62 0.01
C PHE A 50 -31.04 21.57 0.05
N VAL A 51 -31.70 21.76 1.21
CA VAL A 51 -32.76 22.75 1.39
C VAL A 51 -32.19 24.17 1.20
N ILE A 52 -31.01 24.46 1.76
CA ILE A 52 -30.35 25.78 1.60
C ILE A 52 -29.99 26.01 0.12
N ALA A 53 -29.43 24.99 -0.56
CA ALA A 53 -29.11 25.06 -1.97
C ALA A 53 -30.35 25.28 -2.86
N SER A 54 -31.44 24.57 -2.55
CA SER A 54 -32.72 24.74 -3.25
C SER A 54 -33.30 26.14 -3.06
N TRP A 55 -33.16 26.74 -1.85
CA TRP A 55 -33.54 28.13 -1.62
C TRP A 55 -32.67 29.09 -2.43
N GLY A 56 -31.35 28.89 -2.49
CA GLY A 56 -30.45 29.67 -3.36
C GLY A 56 -30.82 29.58 -4.83
N THR A 57 -31.13 28.36 -5.32
CA THR A 57 -31.61 28.11 -6.70
C THR A 57 -32.92 28.88 -6.98
N LYS A 58 -33.85 28.84 -6.03
CA LYS A 58 -35.10 29.59 -6.15
C LYS A 58 -34.87 31.11 -6.22
N LEU A 59 -33.94 31.66 -5.46
CA LEU A 59 -33.57 33.08 -5.55
C LEU A 59 -33.06 33.44 -6.96
N ILE A 60 -32.25 32.57 -7.59
CA ILE A 60 -31.79 32.76 -8.96
C ILE A 60 -32.95 32.76 -9.93
N VAL A 61 -33.75 31.68 -9.93
CA VAL A 61 -34.88 31.47 -10.86
C VAL A 61 -35.92 32.60 -10.76
N ASP A 62 -36.34 32.94 -9.54
CA ASP A 62 -37.30 34.04 -9.31
C ASP A 62 -36.70 35.39 -9.72
N SER A 63 -35.40 35.62 -9.55
CA SER A 63 -34.75 36.87 -9.94
C SER A 63 -34.57 37.01 -11.46
N MET A 64 -34.51 35.91 -12.18
CA MET A 64 -34.49 35.91 -13.67
C MET A 64 -35.88 36.09 -14.28
N ASN A 65 -36.94 35.78 -13.56
CA ASN A 65 -38.31 35.87 -14.06
C ASN A 65 -38.86 37.32 -13.89
N GLN A 66 -39.12 38.02 -15.00
CA GLN A 66 -39.63 39.41 -15.01
C GLN A 66 -41.05 39.51 -14.47
N ASN A 67 -41.82 38.45 -14.52
CA ASN A 67 -43.22 38.40 -14.04
C ASN A 67 -43.34 38.31 -12.50
N VAL A 68 -42.23 38.08 -11.81
CA VAL A 68 -42.17 38.00 -10.34
C VAL A 68 -41.65 39.31 -9.77
N TYR A 69 -42.44 39.98 -8.93
CA TYR A 69 -41.96 41.17 -8.22
C TYR A 69 -40.98 40.75 -7.10
N ILE A 70 -39.76 41.27 -7.15
CA ILE A 70 -38.74 41.01 -6.16
C ILE A 70 -38.06 42.33 -5.81
N GLU A 71 -38.14 42.74 -4.54
CA GLU A 71 -37.37 43.86 -4.01
C GLU A 71 -35.86 43.53 -4.05
N LYS A 72 -35.02 44.49 -4.51
CA LYS A 72 -33.57 44.31 -4.63
C LYS A 72 -33.17 43.10 -5.49
N ARG A 73 -33.80 42.91 -6.63
CA ARG A 73 -33.64 41.75 -7.56
C ARG A 73 -32.15 41.38 -7.79
N GLY A 74 -31.29 42.37 -8.09
CA GLY A 74 -29.86 42.11 -8.32
C GLY A 74 -29.11 41.54 -7.11
N THR A 75 -29.40 42.06 -5.91
CA THR A 75 -28.80 41.56 -4.68
C THR A 75 -29.24 40.10 -4.38
N LYS A 76 -30.54 39.80 -4.58
CA LYS A 76 -31.07 38.44 -4.37
C LYS A 76 -30.51 37.46 -5.38
N PHE A 77 -30.33 37.88 -6.64
CA PHE A 77 -29.69 37.08 -7.69
C PHE A 77 -28.24 36.73 -7.31
N ILE A 78 -27.43 37.73 -6.91
CA ILE A 78 -26.03 37.51 -6.47
C ILE A 78 -26.00 36.62 -5.24
N CYS A 79 -26.86 36.86 -4.25
CA CYS A 79 -26.95 36.02 -3.05
C CYS A 79 -27.28 34.54 -3.42
N GLY A 80 -28.25 34.32 -4.33
CA GLY A 80 -28.59 32.98 -4.82
C GLY A 80 -27.41 32.30 -5.48
N ILE A 81 -26.68 33.01 -6.36
CA ILE A 81 -25.47 32.45 -7.01
C ILE A 81 -24.43 32.10 -5.97
N LEU A 82 -24.13 32.96 -5.00
CA LEU A 82 -23.15 32.68 -3.96
C LEU A 82 -23.51 31.43 -3.14
N VAL A 83 -24.77 31.32 -2.72
CA VAL A 83 -25.25 30.15 -1.96
C VAL A 83 -25.07 28.86 -2.77
N VAL A 84 -25.51 28.85 -4.02
CA VAL A 84 -25.40 27.67 -4.89
C VAL A 84 -23.94 27.34 -5.20
N LEU A 85 -23.09 28.31 -5.50
CA LEU A 85 -21.66 28.09 -5.76
C LEU A 85 -20.92 27.54 -4.54
N VAL A 86 -21.17 28.12 -3.36
CA VAL A 86 -20.54 27.66 -2.11
C VAL A 86 -20.97 26.22 -1.82
N PHE A 87 -22.26 25.92 -1.90
CA PHE A 87 -22.76 24.56 -1.73
C PHE A 87 -22.14 23.60 -2.75
N TRP A 88 -22.13 23.96 -4.02
CA TRP A 88 -21.66 23.11 -5.10
C TRP A 88 -20.15 22.82 -4.99
N LEU A 89 -19.33 23.84 -4.79
CA LEU A 89 -17.88 23.68 -4.75
C LEU A 89 -17.37 23.02 -3.47
N LEU A 90 -18.02 23.28 -2.33
CA LEU A 90 -17.53 22.77 -1.04
C LEU A 90 -18.19 21.46 -0.59
N PHE A 91 -19.40 21.16 -1.10
CA PHE A 91 -20.15 19.99 -0.69
C PHE A 91 -20.49 19.08 -1.85
N SER A 92 -21.40 19.47 -2.76
CA SER A 92 -21.99 18.55 -3.70
C SER A 92 -20.97 17.93 -4.66
N MET A 93 -20.22 18.73 -5.39
CA MET A 93 -19.26 18.24 -6.38
C MET A 93 -18.13 17.40 -5.76
N PRO A 94 -17.47 17.83 -4.68
CA PRO A 94 -16.41 17.01 -4.06
C PRO A 94 -16.92 15.71 -3.48
N THR A 95 -18.06 15.71 -2.79
CA THR A 95 -18.61 14.51 -2.14
C THR A 95 -19.21 13.53 -3.14
N ASN A 96 -19.94 14.00 -4.15
CA ASN A 96 -20.48 13.14 -5.21
C ASN A 96 -19.35 12.47 -5.99
N THR A 97 -18.33 13.25 -6.41
CA THR A 97 -17.16 12.71 -7.09
C THR A 97 -16.47 11.66 -6.23
N HIS A 98 -16.29 11.92 -4.94
CA HIS A 98 -15.68 11.00 -4.01
C HIS A 98 -16.47 9.70 -3.90
N THR A 99 -17.78 9.76 -3.68
CA THR A 99 -18.63 8.56 -3.56
C THR A 99 -18.63 7.71 -4.81
N PHE A 100 -18.78 8.33 -5.99
CA PHE A 100 -18.77 7.60 -7.24
C PHE A 100 -17.42 6.96 -7.53
N PHE A 101 -16.33 7.68 -7.28
CA PHE A 101 -14.97 7.16 -7.40
C PHE A 101 -14.70 6.04 -6.39
N TYR A 102 -15.04 6.25 -5.13
CA TYR A 102 -14.89 5.27 -4.06
C TYR A 102 -15.56 3.94 -4.42
N ARG A 103 -16.83 3.97 -4.75
CA ARG A 103 -17.62 2.78 -5.12
C ARG A 103 -17.03 2.00 -6.29
N ASN A 104 -16.40 2.68 -7.23
CA ASN A 104 -15.75 2.05 -8.38
C ASN A 104 -14.35 1.53 -8.09
N ALA A 105 -13.57 2.22 -7.24
CA ALA A 105 -12.14 1.98 -7.09
C ALA A 105 -11.75 1.20 -5.83
N ILE A 106 -12.62 1.18 -4.81
CA ILE A 106 -12.26 0.64 -3.49
C ILE A 106 -11.84 -0.83 -3.53
N SER A 107 -12.54 -1.67 -4.28
CA SER A 107 -12.21 -3.10 -4.38
C SER A 107 -10.81 -3.32 -4.97
N GLY A 108 -10.47 -2.61 -6.05
CA GLY A 108 -9.14 -2.71 -6.66
C GLY A 108 -8.03 -2.16 -5.76
N ILE A 109 -8.28 -1.05 -5.05
CA ILE A 109 -7.33 -0.44 -4.13
C ILE A 109 -7.12 -1.33 -2.90
N ALA A 110 -8.17 -1.89 -2.34
CA ALA A 110 -8.11 -2.82 -1.21
C ALA A 110 -7.34 -4.10 -1.59
N ALA A 111 -7.67 -4.70 -2.74
CA ALA A 111 -6.96 -5.88 -3.23
C ALA A 111 -5.45 -5.60 -3.42
N SER A 112 -5.11 -4.45 -4.02
CA SER A 112 -3.70 -4.03 -4.18
C SER A 112 -3.02 -3.80 -2.83
N ASP A 113 -3.70 -3.19 -1.87
CA ASP A 113 -3.15 -2.91 -0.53
C ASP A 113 -2.91 -4.21 0.25
N ILE A 114 -3.88 -5.13 0.24
CA ILE A 114 -3.77 -6.46 0.85
C ILE A 114 -2.62 -7.25 0.22
N THR A 115 -2.59 -7.36 -1.09
CA THR A 115 -1.59 -8.17 -1.82
C THR A 115 -0.18 -7.65 -1.57
N THR A 116 0.04 -6.33 -1.68
CA THR A 116 1.35 -5.72 -1.43
C THR A 116 1.78 -5.91 0.02
N THR A 117 0.87 -5.69 0.96
CA THR A 117 1.13 -5.87 2.40
C THR A 117 1.45 -7.34 2.73
N LYS A 118 0.68 -8.29 2.20
CA LYS A 118 0.96 -9.73 2.35
C LYS A 118 2.32 -10.11 1.79
N THR A 119 2.75 -9.52 0.68
CA THR A 119 4.09 -9.76 0.09
C THR A 119 5.21 -9.36 1.04
N TYR A 120 5.12 -8.21 1.71
CA TYR A 120 6.13 -7.77 2.67
C TYR A 120 6.07 -8.57 3.99
N LEU A 121 4.88 -8.91 4.46
CA LEU A 121 4.73 -9.82 5.61
C LEU A 121 5.30 -11.20 5.29
N ASP A 122 5.20 -11.66 4.05
CA ASP A 122 5.74 -12.94 3.60
C ASP A 122 7.27 -12.97 3.63
N GLN A 123 7.93 -11.86 3.28
CA GLN A 123 9.38 -11.73 3.43
C GLN A 123 9.81 -11.86 4.91
N LEU A 124 9.04 -11.29 5.84
CA LEU A 124 9.31 -11.40 7.27
C LEU A 124 9.04 -12.81 7.80
N ARG A 125 7.88 -13.40 7.52
CA ARG A 125 7.52 -14.72 8.07
C ARG A 125 8.42 -15.84 7.55
N ASN A 126 8.88 -15.75 6.30
CA ASN A 126 9.79 -16.71 5.68
C ASN A 126 11.26 -16.30 5.82
N ASN A 127 11.54 -15.10 6.33
CA ASN A 127 12.87 -14.53 6.50
C ASN A 127 13.72 -14.50 5.21
N THR A 128 13.07 -14.31 4.08
CA THR A 128 13.65 -14.51 2.74
C THR A 128 14.86 -13.61 2.48
N VAL A 129 14.80 -12.35 2.92
CA VAL A 129 15.86 -11.36 2.73
C VAL A 129 17.10 -11.71 3.56
N THR A 130 16.90 -12.08 4.82
CA THR A 130 18.02 -12.47 5.71
C THR A 130 18.63 -13.79 5.25
N GLU A 131 17.83 -14.80 4.89
CA GLU A 131 18.33 -16.08 4.40
C GLU A 131 19.14 -15.91 3.10
N LYS A 132 18.66 -15.06 2.18
CA LYS A 132 19.41 -14.73 0.95
C LYS A 132 20.77 -14.10 1.28
N LYS A 133 20.80 -13.11 2.18
CA LYS A 133 22.06 -12.46 2.61
C LYS A 133 23.03 -13.46 3.27
N ILE A 134 22.49 -14.37 4.11
CA ILE A 134 23.27 -15.44 4.73
C ILE A 134 23.87 -16.35 3.65
N GLN A 135 23.06 -16.81 2.71
CA GLN A 135 23.49 -17.69 1.64
C GLN A 135 24.53 -17.04 0.74
N ASP A 136 24.33 -15.78 0.35
CA ASP A 136 25.30 -15.02 -0.46
C ASP A 136 26.63 -14.91 0.28
N LYS A 137 26.61 -14.60 1.59
CA LYS A 137 27.83 -14.53 2.39
C LYS A 137 28.51 -15.87 2.58
N GLN A 138 27.75 -16.93 2.79
CA GLN A 138 28.28 -18.31 2.88
C GLN A 138 28.91 -18.73 1.55
N ASN A 139 28.29 -18.43 0.42
CA ASN A 139 28.82 -18.72 -0.91
C ASN A 139 30.13 -17.94 -1.16
N GLU A 140 30.18 -16.64 -0.81
CA GLU A 140 31.40 -15.82 -0.92
C GLU A 140 32.56 -16.47 -0.15
N ILE A 141 32.34 -16.83 1.10
CA ILE A 141 33.37 -17.45 1.95
C ILE A 141 33.79 -18.80 1.39
N SER A 142 32.84 -19.64 1.03
CA SER A 142 33.09 -20.97 0.46
C SER A 142 33.93 -20.88 -0.82
N ASN A 143 33.56 -19.99 -1.75
CA ASN A 143 34.31 -19.80 -2.99
C ASN A 143 35.75 -19.33 -2.74
N LYS A 144 35.97 -18.39 -1.81
CA LYS A 144 37.33 -17.94 -1.40
C LYS A 144 38.15 -19.07 -0.81
N VAL A 145 37.55 -19.87 0.07
CA VAL A 145 38.24 -21.01 0.73
C VAL A 145 38.59 -22.08 -0.31
N TRP A 146 37.68 -22.47 -1.21
CA TRP A 146 37.99 -23.50 -2.20
C TRP A 146 38.94 -23.01 -3.30
N SER A 147 38.89 -21.73 -3.68
CA SER A 147 39.91 -21.13 -4.56
C SER A 147 41.30 -21.20 -3.91
N LYS A 148 41.39 -20.82 -2.64
CA LYS A 148 42.64 -20.89 -1.87
C LYS A 148 43.10 -22.35 -1.68
N PHE A 149 42.19 -23.31 -1.58
CA PHE A 149 42.50 -24.73 -1.52
C PHE A 149 43.18 -25.22 -2.82
N GLY A 150 42.72 -24.76 -3.98
CA GLY A 150 43.40 -25.04 -5.25
C GLY A 150 44.87 -24.55 -5.29
N GLU A 151 45.15 -23.37 -4.67
CA GLU A 151 46.53 -22.88 -4.54
C GLU A 151 47.36 -23.80 -3.63
N LEU A 152 46.80 -24.32 -2.53
CA LEU A 152 47.46 -25.27 -1.65
C LEU A 152 47.75 -26.62 -2.35
N GLU A 153 46.79 -27.12 -3.12
CA GLU A 153 46.94 -28.35 -3.92
C GLU A 153 48.11 -28.18 -4.93
N ALA A 154 48.09 -27.07 -5.69
CA ALA A 154 49.14 -26.78 -6.68
C ALA A 154 50.54 -26.65 -6.02
N GLU A 155 50.61 -26.05 -4.82
CA GLU A 155 51.90 -25.95 -4.14
C GLU A 155 52.39 -27.29 -3.61
N ILE A 156 51.52 -28.16 -3.07
CA ILE A 156 51.92 -29.52 -2.62
C ILE A 156 52.32 -30.41 -3.79
N GLU A 157 51.69 -30.25 -4.93
CA GLU A 157 51.96 -31.03 -6.17
C GLU A 157 53.15 -30.49 -6.95
N ASN A 158 53.71 -29.33 -6.62
CA ASN A 158 54.82 -28.71 -7.33
C ASN A 158 56.05 -29.60 -7.34
N ASP A 159 56.42 -30.10 -8.51
CA ASP A 159 57.58 -31.00 -8.66
C ASP A 159 58.94 -30.34 -8.39
N ALA A 160 59.03 -29.00 -8.49
CA ALA A 160 60.24 -28.26 -8.18
C ALA A 160 60.50 -28.16 -6.67
N ASN A 161 59.44 -28.23 -5.85
CA ASN A 161 59.52 -28.20 -4.40
C ASN A 161 58.40 -29.06 -3.76
N PRO A 162 58.45 -30.38 -3.96
CA PRO A 162 57.34 -31.26 -3.63
C PRO A 162 57.03 -31.36 -2.15
N GLY A 163 55.74 -31.31 -1.81
CA GLY A 163 55.25 -31.51 -0.44
C GLY A 163 54.92 -30.21 0.29
N PHE A 164 55.09 -30.21 1.62
CA PHE A 164 54.64 -29.13 2.50
C PHE A 164 55.77 -28.16 2.84
N GLY A 165 56.05 -27.21 1.95
CA GLY A 165 57.13 -26.22 2.08
C GLY A 165 56.69 -24.89 2.74
N PRO A 166 57.56 -23.86 2.72
CA PRO A 166 57.26 -22.53 3.31
C PRO A 166 56.02 -21.86 2.71
N ASN A 167 55.80 -21.98 1.38
CA ASN A 167 54.64 -21.43 0.71
C ASN A 167 53.33 -22.10 1.16
N ALA A 168 53.35 -23.45 1.31
CA ALA A 168 52.19 -24.18 1.83
C ALA A 168 51.85 -23.73 3.27
N LYS A 169 52.85 -23.43 4.11
CA LYS A 169 52.65 -22.86 5.45
C LYS A 169 52.02 -21.47 5.40
N ARG A 170 52.46 -20.59 4.47
CA ARG A 170 51.86 -19.28 4.27
C ARG A 170 50.41 -19.38 3.85
N ILE A 171 50.08 -20.27 2.90
CA ILE A 171 48.71 -20.52 2.46
C ILE A 171 47.86 -21.02 3.63
N LEU A 172 48.39 -21.86 4.53
CA LEU A 172 47.72 -22.31 5.72
C LEU A 172 47.38 -21.16 6.71
N ALA A 173 48.28 -20.19 6.84
CA ALA A 173 48.00 -18.98 7.65
C ALA A 173 46.88 -18.14 7.03
N GLU A 174 46.85 -18.00 5.70
CA GLU A 174 45.76 -17.31 5.00
C GLU A 174 44.38 -18.04 5.16
N PHE A 175 44.39 -19.38 5.27
CA PHE A 175 43.19 -20.11 5.67
C PHE A 175 42.71 -19.79 7.07
N ALA A 176 43.68 -19.65 8.04
CA ALA A 176 43.31 -19.31 9.39
C ALA A 176 42.54 -17.98 9.46
N ASP A 177 42.99 -16.98 8.68
CA ASP A 177 42.30 -15.69 8.56
C ASP A 177 40.92 -15.82 7.88
N LEU A 178 40.81 -16.52 6.74
CA LEU A 178 39.55 -16.74 6.04
C LEU A 178 38.50 -17.48 6.88
N LEU A 179 38.96 -18.48 7.65
CA LEU A 179 38.10 -19.31 8.49
C LEU A 179 37.93 -18.73 9.91
N GLN A 180 38.59 -17.60 10.20
CA GLN A 180 38.60 -16.93 11.52
C GLN A 180 38.92 -17.89 12.66
N VAL A 181 39.97 -18.70 12.48
CA VAL A 181 40.57 -19.52 13.52
C VAL A 181 41.95 -18.99 13.86
N LYS A 182 42.40 -19.23 15.10
CA LYS A 182 43.68 -18.70 15.56
C LYS A 182 44.86 -19.23 14.75
N GLU A 183 44.83 -20.53 14.45
CA GLU A 183 45.90 -21.24 13.72
C GLU A 183 45.37 -22.58 13.18
N ILE A 184 45.88 -22.99 12.04
CA ILE A 184 45.65 -24.35 11.49
C ILE A 184 46.95 -25.10 11.62
N GLN A 185 47.02 -26.01 12.59
CA GLN A 185 48.24 -26.81 12.84
C GLN A 185 48.58 -27.65 11.60
N PRO A 186 49.84 -27.62 11.14
CA PRO A 186 50.28 -28.45 10.03
C PRO A 186 50.05 -29.94 10.33
N LEU A 187 49.66 -30.68 9.29
CA LEU A 187 49.53 -32.13 9.39
C LEU A 187 50.91 -32.81 9.26
N SER A 188 51.11 -33.92 9.99
CA SER A 188 52.31 -34.72 9.85
C SER A 188 52.42 -35.25 8.42
N TYR A 189 53.60 -35.10 7.84
CA TYR A 189 53.88 -35.45 6.48
C TYR A 189 55.21 -36.20 6.36
N ASN A 190 55.14 -37.41 5.81
CA ASN A 190 56.31 -38.26 5.64
C ASN A 190 56.46 -38.68 4.17
N GLY A 191 57.38 -38.01 3.44
CA GLY A 191 57.76 -38.36 2.07
C GLY A 191 57.13 -37.50 0.95
N THR A 192 57.73 -37.59 -0.25
CA THR A 192 57.43 -36.72 -1.38
C THR A 192 56.81 -37.46 -2.58
N SER A 193 56.50 -38.77 -2.46
CA SER A 193 55.89 -39.52 -3.54
C SER A 193 54.48 -38.96 -3.86
N GLN A 194 54.05 -39.12 -5.10
CA GLN A 194 52.74 -38.67 -5.58
C GLN A 194 51.59 -39.20 -4.70
N GLN A 195 51.69 -40.49 -4.28
CA GLN A 195 50.66 -41.08 -3.39
C GLN A 195 50.62 -40.43 -2.02
N GLN A 196 51.78 -40.02 -1.46
CA GLN A 196 51.85 -39.35 -0.17
C GLN A 196 51.36 -37.92 -0.26
N ARG A 197 51.64 -37.21 -1.35
CA ARG A 197 51.11 -35.86 -1.65
C ARG A 197 49.57 -35.90 -1.75
N SER A 198 48.99 -36.85 -2.49
CA SER A 198 47.56 -37.02 -2.60
C SER A 198 46.87 -37.33 -1.28
N LYS A 199 47.51 -38.17 -0.41
CA LYS A 199 46.98 -38.43 0.94
C LYS A 199 46.98 -37.14 1.78
N LEU A 200 48.04 -36.32 1.70
CA LEU A 200 48.16 -35.06 2.42
C LEU A 200 47.10 -34.07 1.98
N ILE A 201 46.90 -33.91 0.67
CA ILE A 201 45.86 -33.06 0.09
C ILE A 201 44.48 -33.46 0.59
N ASN A 202 44.16 -34.75 0.54
CA ASN A 202 42.86 -35.27 1.01
C ASN A 202 42.67 -35.04 2.53
N ALA A 203 43.73 -35.16 3.33
CA ALA A 203 43.66 -34.87 4.76
C ALA A 203 43.40 -33.37 5.04
N TYR A 204 44.10 -32.47 4.31
CA TYR A 204 43.80 -31.04 4.37
C TYR A 204 42.40 -30.69 3.87
N ARG A 205 41.95 -31.31 2.79
CA ARG A 205 40.57 -31.10 2.28
C ARG A 205 39.54 -31.43 3.35
N GLY A 206 39.66 -32.55 4.04
CA GLY A 206 38.79 -32.92 5.14
C GLY A 206 38.85 -31.92 6.30
N LYS A 207 40.08 -31.52 6.72
CA LYS A 207 40.27 -30.55 7.82
C LYS A 207 39.68 -29.17 7.47
N ILE A 208 39.98 -28.64 6.28
CA ILE A 208 39.49 -27.35 5.81
C ILE A 208 37.97 -27.38 5.67
N LYS A 209 37.41 -28.48 5.16
CA LYS A 209 35.92 -28.63 5.07
C LYS A 209 35.28 -28.52 6.45
N THR A 210 35.78 -29.22 7.47
CA THR A 210 35.24 -29.17 8.84
C THR A 210 35.28 -27.75 9.41
N LEU A 211 36.42 -27.04 9.22
CA LEU A 211 36.58 -25.67 9.68
C LEU A 211 35.65 -24.70 8.90
N LEU A 212 35.49 -24.90 7.59
CA LEU A 212 34.56 -24.14 6.77
C LEU A 212 33.12 -24.34 7.24
N ASP A 213 32.68 -25.56 7.48
CA ASP A 213 31.33 -25.85 7.96
C ASP A 213 31.07 -25.13 9.30
N THR A 214 32.05 -25.13 10.20
CA THR A 214 31.97 -24.37 11.46
C THR A 214 31.85 -22.85 11.18
N ARG A 215 32.70 -22.32 10.28
CA ARG A 215 32.69 -20.89 9.91
C ARG A 215 31.34 -20.49 9.31
N LEU A 216 30.79 -21.28 8.41
CA LEU A 216 29.50 -21.02 7.78
C LEU A 216 28.34 -21.03 8.80
N THR A 217 28.39 -21.95 9.77
CA THR A 217 27.45 -21.99 10.89
C THR A 217 27.54 -20.73 11.76
N ASN A 218 28.75 -20.27 12.08
CA ASN A 218 28.97 -19.06 12.86
C ASN A 218 28.47 -17.81 12.11
N VAL A 219 28.72 -17.73 10.80
CA VAL A 219 28.19 -16.65 9.95
C VAL A 219 26.68 -16.63 10.02
N ARG A 220 26.02 -17.79 9.84
CA ARG A 220 24.56 -17.88 9.96
C ARG A 220 24.07 -17.35 11.30
N ASN A 221 24.63 -17.85 12.39
CA ASN A 221 24.20 -17.50 13.75
C ASN A 221 24.41 -16.00 14.06
N SER A 222 25.49 -15.38 13.53
CA SER A 222 25.76 -13.96 13.73
C SER A 222 24.86 -13.03 12.89
N MET A 223 24.28 -13.53 11.81
CA MET A 223 23.39 -12.76 10.91
C MET A 223 21.91 -12.91 11.25
N LEU A 224 21.55 -13.92 12.06
CA LEU A 224 20.17 -14.07 12.52
C LEU A 224 19.84 -12.99 13.56
N ALA A 225 18.64 -12.41 13.43
CA ALA A 225 18.16 -11.41 14.37
C ALA A 225 17.82 -12.07 15.73
N PRO A 226 18.15 -11.41 16.86
CA PRO A 226 17.80 -11.92 18.19
C PRO A 226 16.29 -12.07 18.40
N ASP A 227 15.48 -11.25 17.72
CA ASP A 227 14.03 -11.20 17.80
C ASP A 227 13.33 -11.91 16.62
N GLU A 228 14.07 -12.71 15.82
CA GLU A 228 13.54 -13.40 14.63
C GLU A 228 12.26 -14.17 14.90
N SER A 229 12.21 -14.95 15.98
CA SER A 229 11.04 -15.74 16.32
C SER A 229 9.82 -14.88 16.63
N THR A 230 10.02 -13.68 17.14
CA THR A 230 8.95 -12.72 17.48
C THR A 230 8.36 -12.09 16.24
N TYR A 231 9.20 -11.53 15.37
CA TYR A 231 8.68 -10.89 14.16
C TYR A 231 8.08 -11.92 13.17
N LYS A 232 8.63 -13.11 13.07
CA LYS A 232 8.03 -14.20 12.27
C LYS A 232 6.63 -14.57 12.73
N LYS A 233 6.43 -14.72 14.06
CA LYS A 233 5.10 -15.02 14.64
C LYS A 233 4.12 -13.88 14.35
N GLN A 234 4.54 -12.63 14.57
CA GLN A 234 3.69 -11.46 14.33
C GLN A 234 3.34 -11.31 12.86
N ALA A 235 4.31 -11.40 11.96
CA ALA A 235 4.08 -11.34 10.52
C ALA A 235 3.17 -12.47 10.03
N THR A 236 3.33 -13.69 10.59
CA THR A 236 2.45 -14.83 10.27
C THR A 236 1.01 -14.58 10.70
N ALA A 237 0.81 -14.04 11.91
CA ALA A 237 -0.52 -13.71 12.41
C ALA A 237 -1.20 -12.61 11.59
N ASP A 238 -0.45 -11.54 11.25
CA ASP A 238 -0.98 -10.42 10.46
C ASP A 238 -1.27 -10.86 9.01
N TRP A 239 -0.40 -11.66 8.40
CA TRP A 239 -0.62 -12.24 7.07
C TRP A 239 -1.90 -13.08 7.06
N LYS A 240 -2.08 -13.98 8.03
CA LYS A 240 -3.27 -14.82 8.15
C LYS A 240 -4.56 -14.00 8.35
N ASN A 241 -4.48 -12.93 9.14
CA ASN A 241 -5.62 -12.05 9.36
C ASN A 241 -6.04 -11.31 8.07
N LEU A 242 -5.09 -10.90 7.23
CA LEU A 242 -5.39 -10.31 5.92
C LEU A 242 -5.93 -11.36 4.95
N ASP A 243 -5.39 -12.57 4.94
CA ASP A 243 -5.82 -13.67 4.09
C ASP A 243 -7.27 -14.11 4.38
N LEU A 244 -7.63 -14.17 5.67
CA LEU A 244 -9.00 -14.43 6.10
C LEU A 244 -9.97 -13.32 5.61
N PHE A 245 -9.56 -12.06 5.69
CA PHE A 245 -10.41 -10.97 5.23
C PHE A 245 -10.51 -10.91 3.70
N GLU A 246 -9.42 -11.19 2.99
CA GLU A 246 -9.43 -11.32 1.53
C GLU A 246 -10.39 -12.43 1.08
N THR A 247 -10.39 -13.56 1.81
CA THR A 247 -11.35 -14.63 1.57
C THR A 247 -12.78 -14.18 1.81
N ALA A 248 -13.04 -13.42 2.89
CA ALA A 248 -14.36 -12.87 3.20
C ALA A 248 -14.87 -11.88 2.13
N ILE A 249 -13.97 -11.11 1.51
CA ILE A 249 -14.32 -10.27 0.35
C ILE A 249 -14.71 -11.15 -0.85
N ASN A 250 -13.92 -12.20 -1.12
CA ASN A 250 -14.10 -13.05 -2.29
C ASN A 250 -15.36 -13.92 -2.23
N ASP A 251 -15.76 -14.35 -1.04
CA ASP A 251 -16.98 -15.15 -0.82
C ASP A 251 -18.23 -14.29 -0.55
N GLY A 252 -18.08 -12.96 -0.47
CA GLY A 252 -19.17 -12.01 -0.27
C GLY A 252 -19.64 -11.88 1.18
N SER A 253 -18.93 -12.44 2.15
CA SER A 253 -19.24 -12.26 3.58
C SER A 253 -18.74 -10.92 4.14
N ALA A 254 -17.86 -10.21 3.41
CA ALA A 254 -17.48 -8.83 3.66
C ALA A 254 -17.73 -7.97 2.41
N ASP A 255 -18.36 -6.81 2.58
CA ASP A 255 -18.69 -5.86 1.50
C ASP A 255 -17.90 -4.56 1.66
N LEU A 256 -17.00 -4.28 0.73
CA LEU A 256 -16.23 -3.03 0.72
C LEU A 256 -17.06 -1.77 0.45
N ASN A 257 -18.35 -1.90 0.20
CA ASN A 257 -19.28 -0.80 0.23
C ASN A 257 -19.92 -0.57 1.61
N ASN A 258 -19.67 -1.45 2.57
CA ASN A 258 -20.06 -1.28 3.97
C ASN A 258 -18.92 -0.59 4.73
N ALA A 259 -19.23 0.52 5.39
CA ALA A 259 -18.26 1.29 6.15
C ALA A 259 -17.60 0.49 7.30
N ASP A 260 -18.36 -0.41 7.95
CA ASP A 260 -17.86 -1.24 9.06
C ASP A 260 -16.82 -2.25 8.55
N ASP A 261 -17.10 -2.94 7.43
CA ASP A 261 -16.19 -3.92 6.84
C ASP A 261 -14.89 -3.23 6.34
N VAL A 262 -15.02 -2.05 5.75
CA VAL A 262 -13.84 -1.28 5.31
C VAL A 262 -13.01 -0.77 6.49
N ASN A 263 -13.65 -0.36 7.59
CA ASN A 263 -12.94 0.03 8.80
C ASN A 263 -12.26 -1.17 9.46
N GLU A 264 -12.88 -2.35 9.44
CA GLU A 264 -12.25 -3.60 9.91
C GLU A 264 -11.02 -3.94 9.08
N LEU A 265 -11.13 -3.92 7.74
CA LEU A 265 -9.99 -4.11 6.85
C LEU A 265 -8.87 -3.11 7.14
N ASN A 266 -9.23 -1.82 7.27
CA ASN A 266 -8.25 -0.79 7.59
C ASN A 266 -7.54 -1.06 8.93
N GLY A 267 -8.25 -1.51 9.96
CA GLY A 267 -7.66 -1.90 11.25
C GLY A 267 -6.63 -3.03 11.11
N ARG A 268 -6.93 -4.04 10.30
CA ARG A 268 -6.01 -5.15 10.00
C ARG A 268 -4.78 -4.68 9.22
N LEU A 269 -4.97 -3.81 8.22
CA LEU A 269 -3.89 -3.20 7.44
C LEU A 269 -2.99 -2.31 8.30
N VAL A 270 -3.54 -1.45 9.17
CA VAL A 270 -2.77 -0.59 10.08
C VAL A 270 -1.85 -1.42 10.97
N LYS A 271 -2.36 -2.52 11.52
CA LYS A 271 -1.56 -3.44 12.33
C LYS A 271 -0.42 -4.06 11.51
N SER A 272 -0.72 -4.53 10.31
CA SER A 272 0.26 -5.09 9.38
C SER A 272 1.32 -4.08 8.96
N TYR A 273 0.92 -2.82 8.69
CA TYR A 273 1.83 -1.72 8.40
C TYR A 273 2.78 -1.43 9.56
N SER A 274 2.27 -1.48 10.80
CA SER A 274 3.10 -1.33 12.00
C SER A 274 4.15 -2.44 12.10
N THR A 275 3.78 -3.69 11.83
CA THR A 275 4.71 -4.82 11.80
C THR A 275 5.79 -4.62 10.73
N ILE A 276 5.40 -4.23 9.50
CA ILE A 276 6.33 -3.94 8.40
C ILE A 276 7.25 -2.78 8.77
N LYS A 277 6.73 -1.70 9.36
CA LYS A 277 7.51 -0.53 9.81
C LYS A 277 8.56 -0.92 10.85
N ASN A 278 8.16 -1.69 11.86
CA ASN A 278 9.03 -2.07 12.98
C ASN A 278 10.19 -2.98 12.55
N TYR A 279 9.97 -3.79 11.51
CA TYR A 279 10.95 -4.77 11.03
C TYR A 279 11.42 -4.48 9.60
N ASN A 280 11.36 -3.21 9.17
CA ASN A 280 11.67 -2.78 7.81
C ASN A 280 13.10 -3.09 7.34
N GLN A 281 14.05 -3.25 8.27
CA GLN A 281 15.43 -3.64 7.97
C GLN A 281 15.55 -5.06 7.38
N TYR A 282 14.55 -5.91 7.59
CA TYR A 282 14.47 -7.28 7.08
C TYR A 282 13.60 -7.40 5.83
N ILE A 283 13.21 -6.27 5.23
CA ILE A 283 12.34 -6.19 4.05
C ILE A 283 13.09 -5.54 2.89
N GLU A 284 12.95 -6.12 1.71
CA GLU A 284 13.36 -5.52 0.44
C GLU A 284 12.14 -4.91 -0.23
N PHE A 285 12.00 -3.58 -0.12
CA PHE A 285 10.89 -2.85 -0.71
C PHE A 285 11.07 -2.69 -2.21
N GLN A 286 9.97 -2.76 -2.95
CA GLN A 286 9.94 -2.34 -4.35
C GLN A 286 10.04 -0.82 -4.44
N ASP A 287 10.45 -0.32 -5.63
CA ASP A 287 10.62 1.12 -5.85
C ASP A 287 9.34 1.91 -5.53
N GLY A 288 9.47 2.88 -4.64
CA GLY A 288 8.38 3.75 -4.20
C GLY A 288 7.50 3.21 -3.06
N ASP A 289 7.53 1.92 -2.76
CA ASP A 289 6.67 1.34 -1.73
C ASP A 289 7.15 1.64 -0.31
N ARG A 290 8.46 1.83 -0.12
CA ARG A 290 9.04 2.10 1.20
C ARG A 290 8.34 3.25 1.92
N GLU A 291 8.11 4.37 1.22
CA GLU A 291 7.48 5.58 1.77
C GLU A 291 6.02 5.33 2.21
N GLN A 292 5.36 4.33 1.65
CA GLN A 292 4.01 3.93 2.04
C GLN A 292 3.97 3.33 3.44
N TYR A 293 4.97 2.51 3.81
CA TYR A 293 5.03 1.78 5.08
C TYR A 293 5.93 2.45 6.12
N VAL A 294 6.99 3.12 5.66
CA VAL A 294 8.01 3.79 6.48
C VAL A 294 8.18 5.21 5.95
N PRO A 295 7.17 6.08 6.14
CA PRO A 295 7.26 7.45 5.67
C PRO A 295 8.39 8.21 6.38
N SER A 296 9.03 9.11 5.65
CA SER A 296 10.05 10.04 6.18
C SER A 296 9.46 11.04 7.17
N GLU A 297 8.18 11.40 7.00
CA GLU A 297 7.43 12.30 7.88
C GLU A 297 6.04 11.72 8.20
N GLY A 298 5.61 11.85 9.45
CA GLY A 298 4.28 11.47 9.91
C GLY A 298 4.09 9.97 10.13
N GLU A 299 2.84 9.53 10.06
CA GLU A 299 2.45 8.12 10.22
C GLU A 299 2.12 7.47 8.89
N ALA A 300 2.36 6.17 8.81
CA ALA A 300 1.97 5.37 7.65
C ALA A 300 0.43 5.28 7.58
N VAL A 301 -0.14 5.72 6.45
CA VAL A 301 -1.58 5.66 6.21
C VAL A 301 -1.86 4.65 5.11
N THR A 302 -2.75 3.69 5.37
CA THR A 302 -3.11 2.64 4.41
C THR A 302 -3.75 3.23 3.15
N LYS A 303 -3.64 2.54 2.02
CA LYS A 303 -4.31 2.98 0.78
C LYS A 303 -5.83 3.00 0.97
N VAL A 304 -6.37 2.02 1.71
CA VAL A 304 -7.79 1.94 2.08
C VAL A 304 -8.22 3.14 2.91
N LYS A 305 -7.46 3.53 3.95
CA LYS A 305 -7.80 4.68 4.80
C LYS A 305 -7.88 5.99 4.00
N ARG A 306 -6.98 6.18 3.04
CA ARG A 306 -7.02 7.38 2.17
C ARG A 306 -8.28 7.45 1.32
N MET A 307 -8.84 6.29 0.92
CA MET A 307 -10.08 6.23 0.17
C MET A 307 -11.32 6.63 0.98
N LEU A 308 -11.27 6.55 2.32
CA LEU A 308 -12.37 6.97 3.18
C LEU A 308 -12.48 8.49 3.34
N SER A 309 -11.45 9.24 2.95
CA SER A 309 -11.37 10.69 3.13
C SER A 309 -11.54 11.41 1.80
N VAL A 310 -12.59 12.23 1.69
CA VAL A 310 -12.79 13.14 0.54
C VAL A 310 -11.54 13.98 0.29
N PHE A 311 -10.96 14.54 1.36
CA PHE A 311 -9.79 15.43 1.27
C PHE A 311 -8.55 14.69 0.76
N ASP A 312 -8.30 13.46 1.21
CA ASP A 312 -7.14 12.66 0.79
C ASP A 312 -7.28 12.19 -0.66
N VAL A 313 -8.51 11.85 -1.09
CA VAL A 313 -8.79 11.51 -2.49
C VAL A 313 -8.52 12.73 -3.39
N TRP A 314 -9.02 13.90 -3.02
CA TRP A 314 -8.79 15.12 -3.82
C TRP A 314 -7.32 15.56 -3.80
N LYS A 315 -6.64 15.48 -2.65
CA LYS A 315 -5.18 15.71 -2.57
C LYS A 315 -4.40 14.74 -3.45
N GLY A 316 -4.77 13.45 -3.40
CA GLY A 316 -4.19 12.41 -4.24
C GLY A 316 -4.42 12.66 -5.73
N PHE A 317 -5.60 13.15 -6.11
CA PHE A 317 -5.91 13.55 -7.49
C PHE A 317 -5.04 14.72 -7.96
N LEU A 318 -4.96 15.79 -7.19
CA LEU A 318 -4.16 16.97 -7.52
C LEU A 318 -2.66 16.64 -7.61
N SER A 319 -2.17 15.70 -6.79
CA SER A 319 -0.80 15.20 -6.84
C SER A 319 -0.53 14.18 -7.96
N GLY A 320 -1.56 13.82 -8.75
CA GLY A 320 -1.44 12.86 -9.84
C GLY A 320 -1.42 11.39 -9.44
N LYS A 321 -1.68 11.07 -8.16
CA LYS A 321 -1.66 9.70 -7.62
C LYS A 321 -2.71 8.78 -8.26
N TYR A 322 -3.85 9.32 -8.67
CA TYR A 322 -4.95 8.59 -9.31
C TYR A 322 -4.98 8.76 -10.83
N ARG A 323 -3.87 9.12 -11.46
CA ARG A 323 -3.76 9.12 -12.93
C ARG A 323 -4.01 7.70 -13.45
N GLY A 324 -4.93 7.54 -14.39
CA GLY A 324 -5.33 6.23 -14.91
C GLY A 324 -6.50 5.54 -14.18
N HIS A 325 -6.95 6.03 -13.02
CA HIS A 325 -8.11 5.48 -12.29
C HIS A 325 -9.45 6.11 -12.67
N GLY A 326 -9.48 6.95 -13.71
CA GLY A 326 -10.74 7.50 -14.24
C GLY A 326 -11.43 8.56 -13.36
N LEU A 327 -10.77 9.13 -12.35
CA LEU A 327 -11.40 10.11 -11.45
C LEU A 327 -12.05 11.29 -12.19
N ILE A 328 -11.45 11.75 -13.30
CA ILE A 328 -12.00 12.83 -14.13
C ILE A 328 -13.41 12.49 -14.65
N ILE A 329 -13.67 11.22 -14.99
CA ILE A 329 -14.98 10.76 -15.44
C ILE A 329 -16.00 10.96 -14.32
N TRP A 330 -15.64 10.69 -13.09
CA TRP A 330 -16.50 10.84 -11.92
C TRP A 330 -16.74 12.31 -11.56
N VAL A 331 -15.75 13.19 -11.77
CA VAL A 331 -15.95 14.65 -11.69
C VAL A 331 -16.99 15.10 -12.73
N LEU A 332 -16.83 14.67 -13.98
CA LEU A 332 -17.79 15.02 -15.04
C LEU A 332 -19.18 14.50 -14.73
N LEU A 333 -19.31 13.27 -14.24
CA LEU A 333 -20.58 12.67 -13.86
C LEU A 333 -21.24 13.46 -12.71
N SER A 334 -20.48 13.84 -11.68
CA SER A 334 -20.97 14.67 -10.58
C SER A 334 -21.52 16.01 -11.08
N VAL A 335 -20.76 16.69 -11.94
CA VAL A 335 -21.20 17.95 -12.55
C VAL A 335 -22.46 17.79 -13.36
N LEU A 336 -22.58 16.70 -14.16
CA LEU A 336 -23.79 16.43 -14.96
C LEU A 336 -25.03 16.17 -14.10
N VAL A 337 -24.88 15.45 -12.98
CA VAL A 337 -25.97 15.20 -12.04
C VAL A 337 -26.49 16.52 -11.45
N ASP A 338 -25.58 17.38 -10.98
CA ASP A 338 -25.94 18.64 -10.33
C ASP A 338 -26.49 19.67 -11.32
N VAL A 339 -25.88 19.80 -12.51
CA VAL A 339 -26.37 20.70 -13.58
C VAL A 339 -27.72 20.23 -14.11
N GLY A 340 -27.88 18.91 -14.31
CA GLY A 340 -29.16 18.33 -14.71
C GLY A 340 -30.28 18.61 -13.70
N ALA A 341 -30.00 18.43 -12.42
CA ALA A 341 -30.92 18.76 -11.35
C ALA A 341 -31.31 20.26 -11.37
N PHE A 342 -30.37 21.16 -11.58
CA PHE A 342 -30.64 22.60 -11.70
C PHE A 342 -31.55 22.94 -12.90
N ILE A 343 -31.29 22.36 -14.07
CA ILE A 343 -32.07 22.56 -15.27
C ILE A 343 -33.51 22.09 -15.07
N PHE A 344 -33.70 20.88 -14.55
CA PHE A 344 -35.06 20.33 -14.31
C PHE A 344 -35.78 21.07 -13.19
N PHE A 345 -35.10 21.60 -12.21
CA PHE A 345 -35.67 22.50 -11.20
C PHE A 345 -36.23 23.77 -11.85
N ASP A 346 -35.45 24.44 -12.73
CA ASP A 346 -35.90 25.66 -13.43
C ASP A 346 -37.17 25.38 -14.23
N ILE A 347 -37.20 24.30 -15.03
CA ILE A 347 -38.36 23.94 -15.84
C ILE A 347 -39.60 23.60 -14.98
N ALA A 348 -39.39 22.87 -13.85
CA ALA A 348 -40.53 22.47 -13.00
C ALA A 348 -41.14 23.65 -12.23
N PHE A 349 -40.34 24.60 -11.75
CA PHE A 349 -40.74 25.67 -10.84
C PHE A 349 -40.82 27.05 -11.49
N LYS A 350 -40.52 27.19 -12.78
CA LYS A 350 -40.67 28.43 -13.53
C LYS A 350 -42.11 28.89 -13.51
N LYS A 351 -42.33 30.12 -13.00
CA LYS A 351 -43.64 30.78 -13.03
C LYS A 351 -43.84 31.40 -14.41
N GLU A 352 -44.99 31.13 -15.02
CA GLU A 352 -45.43 31.79 -16.26
C GLU A 352 -45.79 33.24 -16.00
#